data_e456f85a8e9443c143016275753c9a28
#
_entry.id   e456f85a8e9443c143016275753c9a28
#
_cell.length_a   1.000
_cell.length_b   1.000
_cell.length_c   1.000
_cell.angle_alpha   90.00
_cell.angle_beta   90.00
_cell.angle_gamma   90.00
#
_symmetry.space_group_name_H-M   'P 1'
#
loop_
_entity.id
_entity.type
_entity.pdbx_description
1 polymer ?
#
loop_
_entity_poly.entity_id
_entity_poly.type
_entity_poly.pdbx_seq_one_letter_code
_entity_poly.pdbx_strand_id
1 'polypeptide(L)'
;MVCGHSKGGNLAAYAATWAETGVQRRITDIYSLDGPGFLPEVFEGDSYEQIRSRVHRILPYSSLVGMLLQNYEQYEVVESSGIGILQHDAFTWQIEDGKFVKAVDIEAKQKRMNEALNQWIFTLPEEERQLFVETLFQVIDQTGVTTLTEFSEHW
;
A
#
# COMPACT_ATOMS: atom_id res chain seq x y z
N MET A 1 11.40 0.56 -14.88
CA MET A 1 10.33 0.94 -13.93
C MET A 1 9.46 -0.27 -13.65
N VAL A 2 9.06 -0.47 -12.40
CA VAL A 2 8.04 -1.43 -11.96
C VAL A 2 6.99 -0.68 -11.15
N CYS A 3 5.74 -1.12 -11.20
CA CYS A 3 4.66 -0.46 -10.47
C CYS A 3 3.54 -1.45 -10.14
N GLY A 4 2.74 -1.09 -9.18
CA GLY A 4 1.54 -1.85 -8.84
C GLY A 4 0.63 -1.07 -7.90
N HIS A 5 -0.63 -1.48 -7.85
CA HIS A 5 -1.66 -0.97 -6.97
C HIS A 5 -1.94 -1.99 -5.85
N SER A 6 -2.22 -1.52 -4.66
CA SER A 6 -2.56 -2.37 -3.51
C SER A 6 -1.47 -3.42 -3.25
N LYS A 7 -1.84 -4.70 -3.14
CA LYS A 7 -0.90 -5.83 -3.04
C LYS A 7 0.14 -5.83 -4.17
N GLY A 8 -0.24 -5.39 -5.39
CA GLY A 8 0.69 -5.27 -6.52
C GLY A 8 1.78 -4.23 -6.28
N GLY A 9 1.48 -3.13 -5.57
CA GLY A 9 2.47 -2.14 -5.15
C GLY A 9 3.48 -2.69 -4.15
N ASN A 10 2.99 -3.45 -3.16
CA ASN A 10 3.84 -4.18 -2.23
C ASN A 10 4.73 -5.21 -2.97
N LEU A 11 4.15 -6.02 -3.86
CA LEU A 11 4.90 -7.01 -4.64
C LEU A 11 5.95 -6.37 -5.55
N ALA A 12 5.69 -5.20 -6.13
CA ALA A 12 6.65 -4.47 -6.96
C ALA A 12 7.90 -4.08 -6.16
N ALA A 13 7.72 -3.54 -4.96
CA ALA A 13 8.82 -3.19 -4.07
C ALA A 13 9.53 -4.44 -3.53
N TYR A 14 8.79 -5.49 -3.14
CA TYR A 14 9.37 -6.75 -2.67
C TYR A 14 10.23 -7.42 -3.76
N ALA A 15 9.69 -7.55 -4.97
CA ALA A 15 10.43 -8.15 -6.09
C ALA A 15 11.69 -7.35 -6.45
N ALA A 16 11.63 -6.01 -6.38
CA ALA A 16 12.80 -5.18 -6.61
C ALA A 16 13.86 -5.35 -5.51
N THR A 17 13.45 -5.54 -4.24
CA THR A 17 14.36 -5.78 -3.11
C THR A 17 15.16 -7.06 -3.31
N TRP A 18 14.50 -8.13 -3.73
CA TRP A 18 15.09 -9.48 -3.81
C TRP A 18 15.53 -9.88 -5.23
N ALA A 19 15.46 -8.94 -6.18
CA ALA A 19 15.97 -9.16 -7.51
C ALA A 19 17.51 -9.36 -7.51
N GLU A 20 18.00 -10.19 -8.40
CA GLU A 20 19.44 -10.30 -8.65
C GLU A 20 20.03 -8.92 -8.94
N THR A 21 21.27 -8.66 -8.48
CA THR A 21 21.93 -7.35 -8.59
C THR A 21 21.90 -6.78 -10.02
N GLY A 22 22.06 -7.63 -11.02
CA GLY A 22 22.01 -7.21 -12.44
C GLY A 22 20.63 -6.73 -12.87
N VAL A 23 19.56 -7.33 -12.34
CA VAL A 23 18.17 -6.92 -12.58
C VAL A 23 17.84 -5.67 -11.77
N GLN A 24 18.22 -5.66 -10.48
CA GLN A 24 17.96 -4.55 -9.58
C GLN A 24 18.55 -3.22 -10.09
N ARG A 25 19.76 -3.25 -10.68
CA ARG A 25 20.39 -2.05 -11.27
C ARG A 25 19.63 -1.50 -12.49
N ARG A 26 18.82 -2.30 -13.16
CA ARG A 26 18.01 -1.91 -14.32
C ARG A 26 16.64 -1.34 -13.92
N ILE A 27 16.22 -1.53 -12.68
CA ILE A 27 14.99 -0.95 -12.14
C ILE A 27 15.29 0.50 -11.77
N THR A 28 14.76 1.44 -12.53
CA THR A 28 14.97 2.88 -12.32
C THR A 28 14.05 3.43 -11.25
N ASP A 29 12.78 3.03 -11.26
CA ASP A 29 11.73 3.52 -10.38
C ASP A 29 10.77 2.40 -9.99
N ILE A 30 10.25 2.48 -8.78
CA ILE A 30 9.31 1.53 -8.18
C ILE A 30 8.13 2.33 -7.65
N TYR A 31 6.95 2.19 -8.26
CA TYR A 31 5.75 2.89 -7.83
C TYR A 31 4.83 1.95 -7.08
N SER A 32 4.53 2.29 -5.83
CA SER A 32 3.54 1.64 -4.99
C SER A 32 2.33 2.57 -4.83
N LEU A 33 1.25 2.23 -5.51
CA LEU A 33 -0.02 2.96 -5.45
C LEU A 33 -0.90 2.34 -4.36
N ASP A 34 -0.98 3.01 -3.23
CA ASP A 34 -1.70 2.56 -2.02
C ASP A 34 -1.40 1.10 -1.61
N GLY A 35 -0.15 0.68 -1.85
CA GLY A 35 0.34 -0.64 -1.43
C GLY A 35 0.74 -0.64 0.04
N PRO A 36 0.43 -1.71 0.81
CA PRO A 36 0.87 -1.84 2.19
C PRO A 36 2.40 -1.93 2.28
N GLY A 37 2.92 -1.60 3.45
CA GLY A 37 4.33 -1.80 3.77
C GLY A 37 4.70 -3.26 4.01
N PHE A 38 5.77 -3.46 4.76
CA PHE A 38 6.32 -4.76 5.07
C PHE A 38 6.45 -4.98 6.58
N LEU A 39 6.69 -6.21 6.98
CA LEU A 39 7.22 -6.51 8.30
C LEU A 39 8.65 -5.96 8.43
N PRO A 40 9.10 -5.61 9.64
CA PRO A 40 10.41 -4.99 9.87
C PRO A 40 11.58 -5.73 9.23
N GLU A 41 11.49 -7.06 9.20
CA GLU A 41 12.55 -7.95 8.73
C GLU A 41 12.91 -7.75 7.24
N VAL A 42 11.96 -7.25 6.44
CA VAL A 42 12.21 -6.95 5.01
C VAL A 42 13.19 -5.79 4.84
N PHE A 43 13.22 -4.89 5.83
CA PHE A 43 14.09 -3.72 5.82
C PHE A 43 15.48 -3.98 6.42
N GLU A 44 15.67 -5.15 7.02
CA GLU A 44 16.95 -5.56 7.56
C GLU A 44 17.91 -5.94 6.43
N GLY A 45 19.08 -5.32 6.40
CA GLY A 45 20.12 -5.59 5.43
C GLY A 45 20.16 -4.67 4.21
N ASP A 46 21.17 -4.91 3.36
CA ASP A 46 21.55 -3.97 2.29
C ASP A 46 20.61 -4.00 1.06
N SER A 47 19.86 -5.07 0.88
CA SER A 47 19.06 -5.28 -0.34
C SER A 47 17.99 -4.22 -0.53
N TYR A 48 17.26 -3.90 0.53
CA TYR A 48 16.24 -2.86 0.51
C TYR A 48 16.86 -1.47 0.40
N GLU A 49 17.93 -1.19 1.13
CA GLU A 49 18.61 0.11 1.12
C GLU A 49 19.10 0.49 -0.29
N GLN A 50 19.51 -0.50 -1.08
CA GLN A 50 19.92 -0.28 -2.47
C GLN A 50 18.81 0.23 -3.39
N ILE A 51 17.55 -0.05 -3.08
CA ILE A 51 16.41 0.39 -3.91
C ILE A 51 15.60 1.53 -3.28
N ARG A 52 15.77 1.80 -2.00
CA ARG A 52 14.95 2.70 -1.21
C ARG A 52 14.74 4.07 -1.84
N SER A 53 15.79 4.67 -2.38
CA SER A 53 15.72 5.98 -3.05
C SER A 53 14.92 5.99 -4.35
N ARG A 54 14.55 4.82 -4.87
CA ARG A 54 13.78 4.64 -6.11
C ARG A 54 12.34 4.24 -5.84
N VAL A 55 11.97 4.07 -4.56
CA VAL A 55 10.60 3.73 -4.16
C VAL A 55 9.77 5.01 -4.03
N HIS A 56 8.71 5.09 -4.82
CA HIS A 56 7.73 6.17 -4.82
C HIS A 56 6.41 5.64 -4.32
N ARG A 57 5.98 6.10 -3.16
CA ARG A 57 4.70 5.72 -2.57
C ARG A 57 3.68 6.83 -2.80
N ILE A 58 2.54 6.49 -3.38
CA ILE A 58 1.44 7.40 -3.63
C ILE A 58 0.21 6.87 -2.91
N LEU A 59 -0.37 7.68 -2.04
CA LEU A 59 -1.46 7.31 -1.15
C LEU A 59 -2.63 8.27 -1.34
N PRO A 60 -3.89 7.80 -1.30
CA PRO A 60 -5.04 8.71 -1.26
C PRO A 60 -5.17 9.36 0.12
N TYR A 61 -5.91 10.47 0.19
CA TYR A 61 -6.13 11.26 1.41
C TYR A 61 -6.63 10.44 2.61
N SER A 62 -7.49 9.44 2.39
CA SER A 62 -7.97 8.52 3.44
C SER A 62 -7.38 7.11 3.28
N SER A 63 -6.08 7.00 2.99
CA SER A 63 -5.41 5.71 2.83
C SER A 63 -5.53 4.86 4.09
N LEU A 64 -6.10 3.67 3.96
CA LEU A 64 -6.07 2.61 4.95
C LEU A 64 -4.99 1.59 4.61
N VAL A 65 -5.04 1.05 3.39
CA VAL A 65 -4.19 -0.06 2.95
C VAL A 65 -2.73 0.36 2.87
N GLY A 66 -2.44 1.50 2.24
CA GLY A 66 -1.07 1.98 2.08
C GLY A 66 -0.37 2.36 3.38
N MET A 67 -1.13 2.53 4.45
CA MET A 67 -0.59 2.83 5.78
C MET A 67 -0.45 1.59 6.67
N LEU A 68 -0.84 0.41 6.19
CA LEU A 68 -0.64 -0.83 6.93
C LEU A 68 0.83 -1.24 6.94
N LEU A 69 1.24 -1.88 8.04
CA LEU A 69 2.60 -2.36 8.28
C LEU A 69 3.64 -1.23 8.33
N GLN A 70 4.91 -1.60 8.31
CA GLN A 70 6.00 -0.64 8.41
C GLN A 70 6.42 -0.10 7.04
N ASN A 71 6.68 1.21 6.99
CA ASN A 71 7.14 1.91 5.80
C ASN A 71 8.19 2.95 6.22
N TYR A 72 9.29 3.02 5.49
CA TYR A 72 10.38 3.96 5.76
C TYR A 72 10.50 5.09 4.72
N GLU A 73 9.80 4.94 3.58
CA GLU A 73 9.82 5.95 2.53
C GLU A 73 8.86 7.09 2.85
N GLN A 74 9.22 8.25 2.34
CA GLN A 74 8.26 9.33 2.22
C GLN A 74 7.17 8.94 1.22
N TYR A 75 6.00 9.49 1.40
CA TYR A 75 4.87 9.27 0.50
C TYR A 75 4.32 10.61 -0.01
N GLU A 76 3.72 10.56 -1.18
CA GLU A 76 2.90 11.65 -1.71
C GLU A 76 1.43 11.31 -1.48
N VAL A 77 0.65 12.33 -1.06
CA VAL A 77 -0.80 12.17 -0.86
C VAL A 77 -1.53 12.84 -2.01
N VAL A 78 -2.55 12.13 -2.52
CA VAL A 78 -3.35 12.57 -3.65
C VAL A 78 -4.83 12.70 -3.30
N GLU A 79 -5.49 13.64 -3.96
CA GLU A 79 -6.93 13.81 -3.85
C GLU A 79 -7.66 12.68 -4.58
N SER A 80 -8.82 12.29 -4.03
CA SER A 80 -9.70 11.29 -4.61
C SER A 80 -11.16 11.78 -4.56
N SER A 81 -11.95 11.42 -5.55
CA SER A 81 -13.40 11.59 -5.55
C SER A 81 -14.12 10.50 -4.74
N GLY A 82 -13.43 9.43 -4.37
CA GLY A 82 -13.95 8.37 -3.50
C GLY A 82 -14.12 8.84 -2.06
N ILE A 83 -14.87 8.08 -1.26
CA ILE A 83 -15.11 8.35 0.17
C ILE A 83 -14.62 7.14 0.98
N GLY A 84 -13.84 7.40 2.05
CA GLY A 84 -13.34 6.37 2.95
C GLY A 84 -12.52 5.30 2.20
N ILE A 85 -12.87 4.03 2.40
CA ILE A 85 -12.15 2.90 1.78
C ILE A 85 -12.22 2.90 0.24
N LEU A 86 -13.24 3.53 -0.37
CA LEU A 86 -13.36 3.63 -1.82
C LEU A 86 -12.24 4.48 -2.45
N GLN A 87 -11.54 5.29 -1.68
CA GLN A 87 -10.34 5.99 -2.14
C GLN A 87 -9.18 5.02 -2.46
N HIS A 88 -9.26 3.76 -2.00
CA HIS A 88 -8.30 2.74 -2.38
C HIS A 88 -8.33 2.43 -3.88
N ASP A 89 -9.45 2.65 -4.55
CA ASP A 89 -9.54 2.55 -6.01
C ASP A 89 -8.80 3.71 -6.69
N ALA A 90 -7.67 3.40 -7.32
CA ALA A 90 -6.84 4.39 -7.99
C ALA A 90 -7.53 5.10 -9.17
N PHE A 91 -8.62 4.55 -9.71
CA PHE A 91 -9.42 5.22 -10.74
C PHE A 91 -10.26 6.39 -10.19
N THR A 92 -10.40 6.50 -8.87
CA THR A 92 -11.05 7.65 -8.22
C THR A 92 -10.09 8.81 -7.96
N TRP A 93 -8.78 8.64 -8.19
CA TRP A 93 -7.77 9.66 -7.92
C TRP A 93 -7.82 10.77 -8.95
N GLN A 94 -7.74 12.01 -8.48
CA GLN A 94 -7.91 13.17 -9.32
C GLN A 94 -6.64 13.46 -10.12
N ILE A 95 -6.83 13.76 -11.40
CA ILE A 95 -5.74 14.09 -12.33
C ILE A 95 -6.06 15.45 -12.98
N GLU A 96 -5.12 16.39 -12.90
CA GLU A 96 -5.13 17.65 -13.59
C GLU A 96 -3.83 17.83 -14.38
N ASP A 97 -3.91 18.25 -15.60
CA ASP A 97 -2.76 18.45 -16.51
C ASP A 97 -1.80 17.23 -16.58
N GLY A 98 -2.36 16.00 -16.53
CA GLY A 98 -1.60 14.74 -16.59
C GLY A 98 -0.83 14.40 -15.31
N LYS A 99 -1.14 15.04 -14.18
CA LYS A 99 -0.53 14.81 -12.88
C LYS A 99 -1.60 14.58 -11.83
N PHE A 100 -1.26 13.79 -10.82
CA PHE A 100 -2.12 13.65 -9.64
C PHE A 100 -2.28 14.99 -8.91
N VAL A 101 -3.50 15.31 -8.53
CA VAL A 101 -3.79 16.46 -7.65
C VAL A 101 -3.30 16.10 -6.25
N LYS A 102 -2.36 16.88 -5.73
CA LYS A 102 -1.75 16.63 -4.43
C LYS A 102 -2.63 17.12 -3.30
N ALA A 103 -2.84 16.25 -2.30
CA ALA A 103 -3.35 16.63 -0.99
C ALA A 103 -2.18 17.01 -0.06
N VAL A 104 -2.49 17.74 1.02
CA VAL A 104 -1.45 18.20 1.95
C VAL A 104 -0.86 17.02 2.74
N ASP A 105 -1.73 16.13 3.26
CA ASP A 105 -1.34 14.97 4.06
C ASP A 105 -2.54 14.03 4.23
N ILE A 106 -2.31 12.84 4.78
CA ILE A 106 -3.37 11.89 5.13
C ILE A 106 -4.25 12.46 6.26
N GLU A 107 -5.54 12.21 6.19
CA GLU A 107 -6.51 12.63 7.20
C GLU A 107 -6.07 12.22 8.62
N ALA A 108 -6.07 13.16 9.56
CA ALA A 108 -5.58 12.92 10.92
C ALA A 108 -6.34 11.80 11.67
N LYS A 109 -7.65 11.64 11.39
CA LYS A 109 -8.44 10.52 11.92
C LYS A 109 -7.94 9.19 11.37
N GLN A 110 -7.65 9.15 10.06
CA GLN A 110 -7.15 7.96 9.38
C GLN A 110 -5.77 7.57 9.92
N LYS A 111 -4.86 8.53 10.11
CA LYS A 111 -3.54 8.26 10.71
C LYS A 111 -3.66 7.56 12.06
N ARG A 112 -4.49 8.09 12.97
CA ARG A 112 -4.69 7.48 14.31
C ARG A 112 -5.27 6.07 14.23
N MET A 113 -6.21 5.84 13.31
CA MET A 113 -6.78 4.51 13.11
C MET A 113 -5.73 3.53 12.59
N ASN A 114 -4.92 3.95 11.63
CA ASN A 114 -3.84 3.14 11.06
C ASN A 114 -2.76 2.82 12.10
N GLU A 115 -2.39 3.79 12.94
CA GLU A 115 -1.45 3.58 14.05
C GLU A 115 -1.96 2.53 15.04
N ALA A 116 -3.23 2.63 15.45
CA ALA A 116 -3.84 1.67 16.36
C ALA A 116 -3.91 0.26 15.74
N LEU A 117 -4.29 0.17 14.46
CA LEU A 117 -4.36 -1.10 13.73
C LEU A 117 -2.98 -1.74 13.58
N ASN A 118 -1.97 -0.96 13.21
CA ASN A 118 -0.61 -1.44 13.09
C ASN A 118 -0.05 -1.90 14.44
N GLN A 119 -0.27 -1.15 15.51
CA GLN A 119 0.11 -1.56 16.86
C GLN A 119 -0.50 -2.92 17.22
N TRP A 120 -1.79 -3.11 16.95
CA TRP A 120 -2.46 -4.38 17.19
C TRP A 120 -1.87 -5.51 16.34
N ILE A 121 -1.70 -5.32 15.02
CA ILE A 121 -1.12 -6.32 14.11
C ILE A 121 0.27 -6.76 14.59
N PHE A 122 1.11 -5.84 15.06
CA PHE A 122 2.45 -6.15 15.55
C PHE A 122 2.45 -6.87 16.91
N THR A 123 1.35 -6.85 17.67
CA THR A 123 1.22 -7.67 18.89
C THR A 123 0.83 -9.12 18.61
N LEU A 124 0.33 -9.41 17.41
CA LEU A 124 -0.09 -10.76 17.04
C LEU A 124 1.13 -11.67 16.79
N PRO A 125 1.11 -12.94 17.28
CA PRO A 125 2.03 -13.97 16.82
C PRO A 125 1.97 -14.15 15.30
N GLU A 126 3.05 -14.65 14.69
CA GLU A 126 3.14 -14.84 13.24
C GLU A 126 1.96 -15.65 12.67
N GLU A 127 1.62 -16.76 13.32
CA GLU A 127 0.51 -17.63 12.90
C GLU A 127 -0.85 -16.89 12.92
N GLU A 128 -1.08 -16.04 13.91
CA GLU A 128 -2.31 -15.26 14.02
C GLU A 128 -2.35 -14.13 12.98
N ARG A 129 -1.21 -13.49 12.69
CA ARG A 129 -1.12 -12.51 11.60
C ARG A 129 -1.42 -13.13 10.25
N GLN A 130 -0.85 -14.32 9.99
CA GLN A 130 -1.13 -15.05 8.77
C GLN A 130 -2.62 -15.40 8.66
N LEU A 131 -3.20 -15.96 9.72
CA LEU A 131 -4.61 -16.31 9.77
C LEU A 131 -5.51 -15.08 9.55
N PHE A 132 -5.16 -13.93 10.15
CA PHE A 132 -5.89 -12.68 9.94
C PHE A 132 -5.89 -12.26 8.46
N VAL A 133 -4.74 -12.27 7.81
CA VAL A 133 -4.61 -11.91 6.40
C VAL A 133 -5.38 -12.89 5.51
N GLU A 134 -5.21 -14.20 5.73
CA GLU A 134 -5.92 -15.23 4.98
C GLU A 134 -7.44 -15.11 5.14
N THR A 135 -7.91 -14.89 6.37
CA THR A 135 -9.35 -14.71 6.65
C THR A 135 -9.89 -13.46 5.96
N LEU A 136 -9.15 -12.35 5.99
CA LEU A 136 -9.55 -11.11 5.32
C LEU A 136 -9.75 -11.33 3.82
N PHE A 137 -8.79 -11.98 3.16
CA PHE A 137 -8.91 -12.29 1.74
C PHE A 137 -10.01 -13.29 1.44
N GLN A 138 -10.21 -14.31 2.29
CA GLN A 138 -11.32 -15.26 2.15
C GLN A 138 -12.68 -14.57 2.26
N VAL A 139 -12.84 -13.63 3.18
CA VAL A 139 -14.08 -12.85 3.30
C VAL A 139 -14.33 -12.04 2.04
N ILE A 140 -13.31 -11.39 1.50
CA ILE A 140 -13.41 -10.63 0.25
C ILE A 140 -13.79 -11.56 -0.90
N ASP A 141 -13.13 -12.69 -1.05
CA ASP A 141 -13.42 -13.67 -2.12
C ASP A 141 -14.83 -14.26 -2.03
N GLN A 142 -15.33 -14.54 -0.80
CA GLN A 142 -16.67 -15.08 -0.58
C GLN A 142 -17.80 -14.12 -0.92
N THR A 143 -17.54 -12.81 -0.95
CA THR A 143 -18.55 -11.83 -1.39
C THR A 143 -18.85 -11.95 -2.89
N GLY A 144 -18.00 -12.62 -3.66
CA GLY A 144 -18.09 -12.72 -5.12
C GLY A 144 -17.89 -11.39 -5.83
N VAL A 145 -17.46 -10.38 -5.10
CA VAL A 145 -17.29 -9.00 -5.58
C VAL A 145 -15.93 -8.90 -6.25
N THR A 146 -15.91 -8.40 -7.46
CA THR A 146 -14.67 -8.24 -8.24
C THR A 146 -14.10 -6.83 -8.14
N THR A 147 -14.87 -5.88 -7.61
CA THR A 147 -14.49 -4.48 -7.45
C THR A 147 -14.84 -3.93 -6.06
N LEU A 148 -14.09 -2.95 -5.59
CA LEU A 148 -14.39 -2.24 -4.33
C LEU A 148 -15.76 -1.53 -4.36
N THR A 149 -16.20 -1.09 -5.51
CA THR A 149 -17.51 -0.47 -5.69
C THR A 149 -18.64 -1.46 -5.40
N GLU A 150 -18.57 -2.66 -5.99
CA GLU A 150 -19.52 -3.74 -5.71
C GLU A 150 -19.51 -4.13 -4.22
N PHE A 151 -18.31 -4.16 -3.59
CA PHE A 151 -18.20 -4.43 -2.15
C PHE A 151 -18.96 -3.39 -1.31
N SER A 152 -18.88 -2.10 -1.66
CA SER A 152 -19.56 -1.02 -0.93
C SER A 152 -21.09 -1.01 -1.10
N GLU A 153 -21.61 -1.61 -2.18
CA GLU A 153 -23.04 -1.71 -2.44
C GLU A 153 -23.73 -2.87 -1.68
N HIS A 154 -22.94 -3.80 -1.14
CA HIS A 154 -23.42 -4.98 -0.42
C HIS A 154 -23.35 -4.85 1.11
N TRP A 155 -22.80 -3.75 1.62
CA TRP A 155 -22.66 -3.40 3.04
C TRP A 155 -23.22 -2.01 3.36
#